data_f44939d3cb9e5614b2c942faafe42b1c
#
_entry.id   f44939d3cb9e5614b2c942faafe42b1c
#
_cell.length_a   1.000
_cell.length_b   1.000
_cell.length_c   1.000
_cell.angle_alpha   90.00
_cell.angle_beta   90.00
_cell.angle_gamma   90.00
#
_symmetry.space_group_name_H-M   'P 1'
#
loop_
_entity.id
_entity.type
_entity.pdbx_description
1 polymer ?
#
loop_
_entity_poly.entity_id
_entity_poly.type
_entity_poly.pdbx_seq_one_letter_code
_entity_poly.pdbx_strand_id
1 'polypeptide(L)'
;MESIGEGDYENPWSYQGTTFTSDDIDDFFGFVYRITNLQTGKQYIGRKYFTQRRKPRGGKGKRRVTSESDWKKYYGSSPELKADIKDFGKGLFRREIISLHKTLGKTNYEETRQLFLNNVLTESLDDGTPAYYNSNVLGRYYRKDYFESQ
;
A
#
# COMPACT_ATOMS: atom_id res chain seq x y z
N MET A 1 13.15 16.79 22.15
CA MET A 1 14.03 15.89 21.57
C MET A 1 13.46 15.37 20.30
N GLU A 2 14.15 15.11 19.39
CA GLU A 2 13.70 14.67 18.20
C GLU A 2 13.62 13.22 18.17
N SER A 3 12.76 12.69 17.44
CA SER A 3 12.66 11.27 17.43
C SER A 3 13.72 10.69 16.53
N ILE A 4 14.24 9.59 16.96
CA ILE A 4 15.18 8.84 16.19
C ILE A 4 14.48 8.28 14.97
N GLY A 5 15.08 8.42 13.84
CA GLY A 5 14.52 7.90 12.62
C GLY A 5 13.43 8.73 12.01
N GLU A 6 13.24 9.94 12.51
CA GLU A 6 12.24 10.81 11.95
C GLU A 6 12.49 11.02 10.47
N GLY A 7 13.74 11.17 10.05
CA GLY A 7 14.09 11.29 8.65
C GLY A 7 13.85 10.02 7.88
N ASP A 8 13.83 8.86 8.56
CA ASP A 8 13.61 7.58 7.93
C ASP A 8 12.15 7.24 7.84
N TYR A 9 11.30 7.91 8.60
CA TYR A 9 9.87 7.60 8.61
C TYR A 9 9.09 8.87 8.36
N GLU A 10 9.26 9.39 7.16
CA GLU A 10 8.55 10.58 6.74
C GLU A 10 7.13 10.24 6.33
N ASN A 11 6.21 11.15 6.56
CA ASN A 11 4.83 10.98 6.15
C ASN A 11 4.30 9.62 6.60
N PRO A 12 4.31 9.35 7.90
CA PRO A 12 4.07 8.00 8.40
C PRO A 12 2.67 7.48 8.12
N TRP A 13 2.56 6.14 8.14
CA TRP A 13 1.26 5.48 8.09
C TRP A 13 0.46 5.84 9.34
N SER A 14 -0.85 5.98 9.16
CA SER A 14 -1.75 6.12 10.31
C SER A 14 -2.66 4.91 10.39
N TYR A 15 -3.12 4.61 11.59
CA TYR A 15 -4.11 3.59 11.82
C TYR A 15 -5.10 4.15 12.82
N GLN A 16 -6.36 4.23 12.40
CA GLN A 16 -7.42 4.78 13.24
C GLN A 16 -7.04 6.18 13.77
N GLY A 17 -6.45 6.99 12.89
CA GLY A 17 -6.13 8.37 13.20
C GLY A 17 -4.85 8.60 13.98
N THR A 18 -4.11 7.55 14.29
CA THR A 18 -2.87 7.66 15.08
C THR A 18 -1.69 7.15 14.25
N THR A 19 -0.54 7.79 14.41
CA THR A 19 0.68 7.32 13.72
C THR A 19 1.00 5.88 14.13
N PHE A 20 1.22 5.03 13.14
CA PHE A 20 1.54 3.63 13.35
C PHE A 20 3.06 3.47 13.34
N THR A 21 3.62 2.84 14.37
CA THR A 21 5.07 2.69 14.52
C THR A 21 5.46 1.23 14.61
N SER A 22 6.76 0.98 14.60
CA SER A 22 7.26 -0.39 14.74
C SER A 22 6.78 -1.07 16.03
N ASP A 23 6.56 -0.28 17.07
CA ASP A 23 6.08 -0.84 18.34
C ASP A 23 4.66 -1.38 18.22
N ASP A 24 3.92 -0.93 17.22
CA ASP A 24 2.53 -1.35 17.03
C ASP A 24 2.40 -2.61 16.20
N ILE A 25 3.50 -3.10 15.61
CA ILE A 25 3.43 -4.29 14.76
C ILE A 25 3.00 -5.53 15.55
N ASP A 26 3.52 -5.66 16.78
CA ASP A 26 3.17 -6.78 17.64
C ASP A 26 3.33 -8.10 16.87
N ASP A 27 2.30 -8.93 16.79
CA ASP A 27 2.37 -10.18 16.04
C ASP A 27 1.61 -10.10 14.71
N PHE A 28 1.30 -8.90 14.23
CA PHE A 28 0.66 -8.76 12.94
C PHE A 28 1.63 -9.10 11.81
N PHE A 29 1.11 -9.78 10.80
CA PHE A 29 1.90 -10.19 9.65
C PHE A 29 1.91 -9.11 8.57
N GLY A 30 0.78 -8.48 8.35
CA GLY A 30 0.64 -7.50 7.29
C GLY A 30 -0.57 -6.61 7.47
N PHE A 31 -0.73 -5.71 6.52
CA PHE A 31 -1.82 -4.75 6.60
C PHE A 31 -2.37 -4.45 5.20
N VAL A 32 -3.63 -4.06 5.18
CA VAL A 32 -4.30 -3.54 3.99
C VAL A 32 -4.37 -2.03 4.16
N TYR A 33 -4.11 -1.29 3.09
CA TYR A 33 -3.96 0.15 3.21
C TYR A 33 -4.65 0.89 2.08
N ARG A 34 -4.83 2.19 2.32
CA ARG A 34 -5.30 3.14 1.33
C ARG A 34 -4.34 4.30 1.27
N ILE A 35 -3.93 4.67 0.06
CA ILE A 35 -3.14 5.88 -0.15
C ILE A 35 -4.02 6.83 -0.94
N THR A 36 -4.12 8.08 -0.48
CA THR A 36 -4.95 9.08 -1.10
C THR A 36 -4.11 10.26 -1.55
N ASN A 37 -4.23 10.61 -2.82
CA ASN A 37 -3.67 11.85 -3.34
C ASN A 37 -4.58 12.98 -2.87
N LEU A 38 -4.10 13.79 -1.93
CA LEU A 38 -4.93 14.84 -1.35
C LEU A 38 -5.23 15.98 -2.31
N GLN A 39 -4.47 16.09 -3.38
CA GLN A 39 -4.69 17.10 -4.40
C GLN A 39 -5.87 16.74 -5.30
N THR A 40 -5.98 15.48 -5.68
CA THR A 40 -6.97 15.05 -6.67
C THR A 40 -8.08 14.19 -6.09
N GLY A 41 -7.83 13.56 -4.94
CA GLY A 41 -8.76 12.59 -4.37
C GLY A 41 -8.57 11.17 -4.90
N LYS A 42 -7.64 10.97 -5.84
CA LYS A 42 -7.42 9.63 -6.41
C LYS A 42 -6.76 8.74 -5.38
N GLN A 43 -7.14 7.47 -5.35
CA GLN A 43 -6.74 6.56 -4.29
C GLN A 43 -6.10 5.29 -4.83
N TYR A 44 -5.42 4.58 -3.94
CA TYR A 44 -4.86 3.27 -4.24
C TYR A 44 -5.06 2.38 -3.02
N ILE A 45 -5.54 1.16 -3.23
CA ILE A 45 -5.70 0.17 -2.16
C ILE A 45 -4.73 -0.97 -2.44
N GLY A 46 -4.01 -1.39 -1.41
CA GLY A 46 -3.05 -2.46 -1.54
C GLY A 46 -2.80 -3.15 -0.21
N ARG A 47 -1.81 -4.01 -0.24
CA ARG A 47 -1.38 -4.70 0.98
C ARG A 47 0.13 -4.62 1.09
N LYS A 48 0.61 -4.80 2.32
CA LYS A 48 2.05 -4.84 2.58
C LYS A 48 2.28 -5.74 3.79
N TYR A 49 3.36 -6.49 3.76
CA TYR A 49 3.76 -7.33 4.88
C TYR A 49 4.82 -6.60 5.68
N PHE A 50 4.80 -6.81 6.99
CA PHE A 50 5.77 -6.14 7.87
C PHE A 50 7.15 -6.76 7.77
N THR A 51 7.23 -8.04 7.41
CA THR A 51 8.51 -8.73 7.32
C THR A 51 8.68 -9.31 5.94
N GLN A 52 9.91 -9.63 5.62
CA GLN A 52 10.24 -10.30 4.39
C GLN A 52 11.20 -11.42 4.71
N ARG A 53 11.20 -12.45 3.88
CA ARG A 53 12.11 -13.56 4.01
C ARG A 53 12.98 -13.62 2.77
N ARG A 54 14.28 -13.70 2.98
CA ARG A 54 15.20 -13.81 1.87
C ARG A 54 16.39 -14.62 2.30
N LYS A 55 17.09 -15.21 1.34
CA LYS A 55 18.30 -15.96 1.64
C LYS A 55 19.42 -14.97 1.95
N PRO A 56 20.31 -15.34 2.88
CA PRO A 56 21.48 -14.52 3.11
C PRO A 56 22.32 -14.43 1.86
N ARG A 57 23.16 -13.41 1.81
CA ARG A 57 24.07 -13.22 0.70
C ARG A 57 24.93 -14.49 0.55
N GLY A 58 25.09 -14.94 -0.69
CA GLY A 58 25.79 -16.17 -0.95
C GLY A 58 25.06 -17.40 -0.46
N GLY A 59 23.77 -17.29 -0.34
CA GLY A 59 22.97 -18.17 0.48
C GLY A 59 22.51 -19.47 -0.14
N LYS A 60 23.12 -19.92 -1.19
CA LYS A 60 22.76 -21.23 -1.74
C LYS A 60 22.84 -22.26 -0.64
N GLY A 61 21.75 -23.01 -0.43
CA GLY A 61 21.71 -24.01 0.62
C GLY A 61 21.50 -23.50 2.02
N LYS A 62 21.42 -22.19 2.21
CA LYS A 62 21.21 -21.63 3.54
C LYS A 62 19.75 -21.37 3.79
N ARG A 63 19.38 -21.34 5.08
CA ARG A 63 18.02 -21.08 5.47
C ARG A 63 17.68 -19.62 5.17
N ARG A 64 16.41 -19.36 4.85
CA ARG A 64 15.94 -17.99 4.70
C ARG A 64 15.91 -17.32 6.06
N VAL A 65 16.22 -16.03 6.06
CA VAL A 65 16.11 -15.23 7.28
C VAL A 65 14.96 -14.26 7.12
N THR A 66 14.32 -13.96 8.24
CA THR A 66 13.21 -13.02 8.27
C THR A 66 13.75 -11.68 8.78
N SER A 67 13.38 -10.62 8.09
CA SER A 67 13.76 -9.28 8.51
C SER A 67 12.59 -8.35 8.26
N GLU A 68 12.66 -7.17 8.86
CA GLU A 68 11.63 -6.16 8.65
C GLU A 68 11.66 -5.72 7.19
N SER A 69 10.48 -5.56 6.59
CA SER A 69 10.37 -5.10 5.21
C SER A 69 10.54 -3.58 5.17
N ASP A 70 10.44 -3.03 3.96
CA ASP A 70 10.53 -1.57 3.77
C ASP A 70 9.19 -0.88 3.95
N TRP A 71 8.32 -1.43 4.80
CA TRP A 71 6.95 -0.93 4.93
C TRP A 71 6.86 0.54 5.28
N LYS A 72 7.83 1.06 6.05
CA LYS A 72 7.82 2.47 6.45
C LYS A 72 7.97 3.42 5.28
N LYS A 73 8.68 2.99 4.24
CA LYS A 73 8.95 3.81 3.06
C LYS A 73 8.07 3.46 1.88
N TYR A 74 7.18 2.51 2.05
CA TYR A 74 6.44 1.92 0.95
C TYR A 74 5.24 2.78 0.56
N TYR A 75 5.08 3.05 -0.73
CA TYR A 75 3.97 3.82 -1.28
C TYR A 75 3.24 3.04 -2.36
N GLY A 76 3.18 1.72 -2.25
CA GLY A 76 2.47 0.91 -3.22
C GLY A 76 3.33 0.52 -4.40
N SER A 77 2.74 -0.26 -5.29
CA SER A 77 3.48 -0.82 -6.43
C SER A 77 3.02 -0.24 -7.77
N SER A 78 2.05 0.68 -7.76
CA SER A 78 1.52 1.23 -9.01
C SER A 78 2.50 2.22 -9.63
N PRO A 79 2.88 2.02 -10.91
CA PRO A 79 3.74 3.00 -11.58
C PRO A 79 3.09 4.37 -11.70
N GLU A 80 1.78 4.41 -11.91
CA GLU A 80 1.06 5.67 -12.02
C GLU A 80 1.09 6.43 -10.69
N LEU A 81 0.87 5.72 -9.59
CA LEU A 81 0.94 6.32 -8.26
C LEU A 81 2.34 6.85 -7.99
N LYS A 82 3.36 6.06 -8.31
CA LYS A 82 4.74 6.47 -8.07
C LYS A 82 5.09 7.73 -8.88
N ALA A 83 4.58 7.83 -10.10
CA ALA A 83 4.82 9.01 -10.90
C ALA A 83 4.17 10.24 -10.28
N ASP A 84 2.95 10.11 -9.78
CA ASP A 84 2.28 11.23 -9.14
C ASP A 84 2.98 11.63 -7.83
N ILE A 85 3.49 10.66 -7.09
CA ILE A 85 4.24 10.97 -5.87
C ILE A 85 5.47 11.80 -6.21
N LYS A 86 6.14 11.46 -7.29
CA LYS A 86 7.30 12.20 -7.72
C LYS A 86 6.94 13.64 -8.13
N ASP A 87 5.79 13.78 -8.81
CA ASP A 87 5.37 15.09 -9.29
C ASP A 87 4.81 15.99 -8.20
N PHE A 88 4.00 15.40 -7.30
CA PHE A 88 3.32 16.19 -6.26
C PHE A 88 4.08 16.25 -4.95
N GLY A 89 4.97 15.29 -4.69
CA GLY A 89 5.67 15.20 -3.42
C GLY A 89 4.96 14.28 -2.44
N LYS A 90 5.74 13.56 -1.64
CA LYS A 90 5.21 12.56 -0.71
C LYS A 90 4.20 13.13 0.28
N GLY A 91 4.42 14.37 0.71
CA GLY A 91 3.56 14.98 1.73
C GLY A 91 2.12 15.17 1.31
N LEU A 92 1.82 15.12 0.01
CA LEU A 92 0.46 15.26 -0.48
C LEU A 92 -0.28 13.92 -0.56
N PHE A 93 0.35 12.84 -0.08
CA PHE A 93 -0.25 11.51 -0.15
C PHE A 93 -0.45 10.99 1.27
N ARG A 94 -1.72 10.79 1.65
CA ARG A 94 -2.04 10.26 2.97
C ARG A 94 -2.00 8.75 2.92
N ARG A 95 -1.26 8.14 3.84
CA ARG A 95 -1.13 6.69 3.91
C ARG A 95 -1.86 6.20 5.15
N GLU A 96 -2.93 5.43 4.94
CA GLU A 96 -3.77 4.94 6.02
C GLU A 96 -3.82 3.43 6.01
N ILE A 97 -3.64 2.82 7.18
CA ILE A 97 -3.86 1.40 7.35
C ILE A 97 -5.33 1.17 7.57
N ILE A 98 -5.94 0.35 6.72
CA ILE A 98 -7.35 0.00 6.85
C ILE A 98 -7.52 -1.10 7.89
N SER A 99 -6.67 -2.11 7.84
CA SER A 99 -6.80 -3.27 8.73
C SER A 99 -5.48 -3.99 8.88
N LEU A 100 -5.32 -4.65 10.03
CA LEU A 100 -4.11 -5.40 10.40
C LEU A 100 -4.47 -6.88 10.48
N HIS A 101 -3.58 -7.74 10.02
CA HIS A 101 -3.87 -9.17 9.94
C HIS A 101 -2.67 -10.00 10.37
N LYS A 102 -2.95 -11.16 10.96
CA LYS A 102 -1.91 -12.00 11.56
C LYS A 102 -1.36 -13.05 10.61
N THR A 103 -1.96 -13.22 9.44
CA THR A 103 -1.48 -14.22 8.49
C THR A 103 -1.45 -13.64 7.09
N LEU A 104 -0.63 -14.26 6.24
CA LEU A 104 -0.56 -13.91 4.83
C LEU A 104 -1.94 -14.06 4.17
N GLY A 105 -2.59 -15.18 4.44
CA GLY A 105 -3.88 -15.44 3.80
C GLY A 105 -4.93 -14.42 4.18
N LYS A 106 -5.00 -14.04 5.45
CA LYS A 106 -5.98 -13.05 5.90
C LYS A 106 -5.67 -11.67 5.31
N THR A 107 -4.40 -11.32 5.22
CA THR A 107 -4.02 -10.04 4.61
C THR A 107 -4.44 -10.00 3.16
N ASN A 108 -4.14 -11.06 2.41
CA ASN A 108 -4.46 -11.11 0.99
C ASN A 108 -5.96 -11.16 0.74
N TYR A 109 -6.68 -11.88 1.58
CA TYR A 109 -8.13 -11.97 1.44
C TYR A 109 -8.78 -10.61 1.63
N GLU A 110 -8.38 -9.90 2.69
CA GLU A 110 -8.97 -8.61 2.97
C GLU A 110 -8.62 -7.58 1.91
N GLU A 111 -7.41 -7.62 1.37
CA GLU A 111 -7.07 -6.73 0.27
C GLU A 111 -7.99 -6.97 -0.91
N THR A 112 -8.16 -8.22 -1.31
CA THR A 112 -9.02 -8.56 -2.44
C THR A 112 -10.45 -8.11 -2.19
N ARG A 113 -10.94 -8.34 -0.98
CA ARG A 113 -12.29 -7.92 -0.61
C ARG A 113 -12.44 -6.39 -0.73
N GLN A 114 -11.46 -5.64 -0.25
CA GLN A 114 -11.50 -4.18 -0.32
C GLN A 114 -11.48 -3.69 -1.77
N LEU A 115 -10.71 -4.36 -2.63
CA LEU A 115 -10.65 -3.97 -4.03
C LEU A 115 -12.02 -4.08 -4.70
N PHE A 116 -12.74 -5.16 -4.45
CA PHE A 116 -14.07 -5.33 -5.01
C PHE A 116 -15.09 -4.44 -4.32
N LEU A 117 -15.02 -4.35 -3.01
CA LEU A 117 -15.97 -3.57 -2.24
C LEU A 117 -15.97 -2.11 -2.64
N ASN A 118 -14.81 -1.58 -2.96
CA ASN A 118 -14.66 -0.18 -3.34
C ASN A 118 -14.76 0.06 -4.84
N ASN A 119 -15.04 -0.98 -5.63
CA ASN A 119 -15.20 -0.87 -7.07
C ASN A 119 -14.03 -0.13 -7.71
N VAL A 120 -12.80 -0.54 -7.35
CA VAL A 120 -11.60 0.20 -7.75
C VAL A 120 -11.41 0.28 -9.25
N LEU A 121 -12.00 -0.64 -10.02
CA LEU A 121 -11.83 -0.65 -11.48
C LEU A 121 -12.86 0.22 -12.20
N THR A 122 -13.93 0.63 -11.52
CA THR A 122 -15.05 1.30 -12.20
C THR A 122 -15.39 2.68 -11.63
N GLU A 123 -14.95 3.01 -10.42
CA GLU A 123 -15.26 4.30 -9.83
C GLU A 123 -14.51 5.41 -10.53
N SER A 124 -15.16 6.56 -10.69
CA SER A 124 -14.54 7.71 -11.33
C SER A 124 -14.59 8.92 -10.42
N LEU A 125 -13.67 9.84 -10.65
CA LEU A 125 -13.72 11.16 -10.05
C LEU A 125 -14.77 12.00 -10.76
N ASP A 126 -15.04 13.18 -10.24
CA ASP A 126 -16.06 14.05 -10.81
C ASP A 126 -15.81 14.39 -12.26
N ASP A 127 -14.54 14.43 -12.68
CA ASP A 127 -14.19 14.74 -14.05
C ASP A 127 -14.24 13.51 -14.97
N GLY A 128 -14.67 12.37 -14.47
CA GLY A 128 -14.82 11.17 -15.27
C GLY A 128 -13.58 10.31 -15.37
N THR A 129 -12.45 10.75 -14.80
CA THR A 129 -11.25 9.92 -14.82
C THR A 129 -11.29 8.87 -13.71
N PRO A 130 -10.47 7.82 -13.80
CA PRO A 130 -10.51 6.77 -12.77
C PRO A 130 -10.23 7.31 -11.39
N ALA A 131 -11.02 6.87 -10.41
CA ALA A 131 -10.86 7.29 -9.04
C ALA A 131 -9.72 6.55 -8.33
N TYR A 132 -9.21 5.49 -8.94
CA TYR A 132 -8.19 4.66 -8.32
C TYR A 132 -7.00 4.47 -9.23
N TYR A 133 -5.81 4.41 -8.62
CA TYR A 133 -4.59 4.05 -9.34
C TYR A 133 -4.53 2.56 -9.65
N ASN A 134 -5.37 1.76 -9.00
CA ASN A 134 -5.40 0.31 -9.23
C ASN A 134 -5.77 0.01 -10.67
N SER A 135 -4.92 -0.73 -11.37
CA SER A 135 -5.14 -1.04 -12.79
C SER A 135 -5.80 -2.40 -13.00
N ASN A 136 -5.78 -3.25 -11.98
CA ASN A 136 -6.36 -4.58 -12.10
C ASN A 136 -6.69 -5.15 -10.73
N VAL A 137 -7.48 -6.21 -10.73
CA VAL A 137 -7.73 -7.02 -9.54
C VAL A 137 -7.30 -8.43 -9.90
N LEU A 138 -6.37 -8.97 -9.12
CA LEU A 138 -5.87 -10.34 -9.27
C LEU A 138 -5.21 -10.62 -10.63
N GLY A 139 -4.82 -9.59 -11.37
CA GLY A 139 -4.29 -9.80 -12.71
C GLY A 139 -5.29 -10.44 -13.66
N ARG A 140 -6.57 -10.34 -13.33
CA ARG A 140 -7.63 -11.00 -14.09
C ARG A 140 -8.67 -10.01 -14.61
N TYR A 141 -8.96 -8.99 -13.84
CA TYR A 141 -9.94 -7.97 -14.20
C TYR A 141 -9.21 -6.65 -14.32
N TYR A 142 -9.49 -5.86 -15.38
CA TYR A 142 -8.66 -4.70 -15.71
C TYR A 142 -9.49 -3.44 -15.83
N ARG A 143 -8.94 -2.34 -15.26
CA ARG A 143 -9.57 -1.02 -15.30
C ARG A 143 -9.80 -0.56 -16.73
N LYS A 144 -8.89 -0.89 -17.64
CA LYS A 144 -8.99 -0.43 -19.03
C LYS A 144 -10.28 -0.91 -19.70
N ASP A 145 -10.85 -2.02 -19.25
CA ASP A 145 -12.08 -2.52 -19.82
C ASP A 145 -13.27 -1.59 -19.59
N TYR A 146 -13.13 -0.68 -18.62
CA TYR A 146 -14.23 0.20 -18.21
C TYR A 146 -13.98 1.67 -18.53
N PHE A 147 -12.75 2.06 -18.79
CA PHE A 147 -12.39 3.46 -18.95
C PHE A 147 -11.85 3.80 -20.34
N GLU A 148 -11.16 2.88 -21.01
CA GLU A 148 -10.58 3.22 -22.29
C GLU A 148 -11.60 3.08 -23.38
N SER A 149 -11.57 4.01 -24.34
CA SER A 149 -12.45 3.96 -25.48
C SER A 149 -12.16 2.75 -26.35
N GLN A 150 -13.16 2.29 -27.00
CA GLN A 150 -13.04 1.16 -27.93
C GLN A 150 -12.54 1.62 -29.28
#